data_c04c226c2234b3a10df2bd5343a9d146
#
_entry.id   c04c226c2234b3a10df2bd5343a9d146
#
_cell.length_a   1.000
_cell.length_b   1.000
_cell.length_c   1.000
_cell.angle_alpha   90.00
_cell.angle_beta   90.00
_cell.angle_gamma   90.00
#
_symmetry.space_group_name_H-M   'P 1'
#
loop_
_entity.id
_entity.type
_entity.pdbx_description
1 polymer ?
#
loop_
_entity_poly.entity_id
_entity_poly.type
_entity_poly.pdbx_seq_one_letter_code
_entity_poly.pdbx_strand_id
1 'polypeptide(L)'
;EILARKKKTFAECCEEVLEVKDSEMKNKKHLAQWRSTLETYAYPFIGKKAVSEITKVDLLAILEPIWLTKNETASRLRGRIETVIDYAKAKEYFEGDNPAAWKGMLKPLLPQPSKVQITKHHAALPYNQIGSFMKELRERSGVSPRALEFAILTAARSGEIRGAEWSEIDLEGKTWTIPASRMKATKEHRVP
;
A
#
# COMPACT_ATOMS: atom_id res chain seq x y z
N GLU A 1 -31.95 -30.68 -2.03
CA GLU A 1 -30.56 -31.05 -2.36
C GLU A 1 -29.68 -29.82 -2.11
N ILE A 2 -29.02 -29.80 -0.96
CA ILE A 2 -27.98 -28.81 -0.65
C ILE A 2 -26.81 -29.21 -1.56
N LEU A 3 -26.66 -28.52 -2.68
CA LEU A 3 -25.46 -28.59 -3.52
C LEU A 3 -24.25 -28.50 -2.60
N ALA A 4 -23.43 -29.55 -2.58
CA ALA A 4 -22.18 -29.57 -1.83
C ALA A 4 -21.37 -28.31 -2.21
N ARG A 5 -21.42 -27.29 -1.35
CA ARG A 5 -20.67 -26.04 -1.54
C ARG A 5 -19.22 -26.42 -1.76
N LYS A 6 -18.69 -26.12 -2.92
CA LYS A 6 -17.31 -26.42 -3.27
C LYS A 6 -16.44 -25.75 -2.22
N LYS A 7 -15.77 -26.54 -1.37
CA LYS A 7 -14.91 -26.04 -0.29
C LYS A 7 -13.72 -25.33 -0.92
N LYS A 8 -13.80 -24.00 -1.07
CA LYS A 8 -12.70 -23.17 -1.54
C LYS A 8 -11.68 -22.98 -0.44
N THR A 9 -10.41 -23.14 -0.78
CA THR A 9 -9.30 -22.82 0.12
C THR A 9 -9.09 -21.30 0.20
N PHE A 10 -8.41 -20.84 1.26
CA PHE A 10 -8.02 -19.44 1.38
C PHE A 10 -7.15 -18.98 0.20
N ALA A 11 -6.19 -19.80 -0.25
CA ALA A 11 -5.33 -19.47 -1.38
C ALA A 11 -6.13 -19.30 -2.68
N GLU A 12 -7.10 -20.17 -2.97
CA GLU A 12 -7.97 -20.02 -4.14
C GLU A 12 -8.79 -18.73 -4.08
N CYS A 13 -9.33 -18.37 -2.92
CA CYS A 13 -10.04 -17.09 -2.74
C CYS A 13 -9.09 -15.89 -2.91
N CYS A 14 -7.84 -16.00 -2.46
CA CYS A 14 -6.83 -14.96 -2.67
C CYS A 14 -6.58 -14.71 -4.16
N GLU A 15 -6.42 -15.77 -4.97
CA GLU A 15 -6.20 -15.61 -6.42
C GLU A 15 -7.39 -14.92 -7.08
N GLU A 16 -8.62 -15.32 -6.76
CA GLU A 16 -9.81 -14.66 -7.30
C GLU A 16 -9.87 -13.17 -6.92
N VAL A 17 -9.50 -12.81 -5.67
CA VAL A 17 -9.42 -11.41 -5.24
C VAL A 17 -8.31 -10.65 -5.96
N LEU A 18 -7.16 -11.28 -6.18
CA LEU A 18 -6.04 -10.66 -6.89
C LEU A 18 -6.37 -10.42 -8.37
N GLU A 19 -7.13 -11.29 -9.03
CA GLU A 19 -7.63 -11.10 -10.39
C GLU A 19 -8.57 -9.89 -10.48
N VAL A 20 -9.52 -9.76 -9.54
CA VAL A 20 -10.39 -8.58 -9.46
C VAL A 20 -9.56 -7.31 -9.27
N LYS A 21 -8.60 -7.34 -8.33
CA LYS A 21 -7.74 -6.18 -8.07
C LYS A 21 -6.80 -5.83 -9.23
N ASP A 22 -6.36 -6.80 -10.02
CA ASP A 22 -5.53 -6.55 -11.18
C ASP A 22 -6.27 -5.75 -12.26
N SER A 23 -7.56 -5.99 -12.41
CA SER A 23 -8.41 -5.21 -13.33
C SER A 23 -8.65 -3.76 -12.88
N GLU A 24 -8.62 -3.50 -11.56
CA GLU A 24 -8.88 -2.19 -10.97
C GLU A 24 -7.61 -1.35 -10.77
N MET A 25 -6.48 -2.01 -10.47
CA MET A 25 -5.25 -1.35 -10.02
C MET A 25 -4.31 -0.99 -11.16
N LYS A 26 -4.06 0.31 -11.36
CA LYS A 26 -3.00 0.80 -12.27
C LYS A 26 -1.58 0.43 -11.80
N ASN A 27 -1.36 0.21 -10.51
CA ASN A 27 -0.03 0.00 -9.95
C ASN A 27 0.26 -1.49 -9.68
N LYS A 28 0.90 -2.15 -10.63
CA LYS A 28 1.30 -3.57 -10.53
C LYS A 28 2.22 -3.89 -9.33
N LYS A 29 3.03 -2.91 -8.84
CA LYS A 29 3.85 -3.10 -7.63
C LYS A 29 2.99 -3.30 -6.39
N HIS A 30 1.84 -2.64 -6.31
CA HIS A 30 0.93 -2.80 -5.18
C HIS A 30 0.29 -4.19 -5.17
N LEU A 31 -0.08 -4.72 -6.33
CA LEU A 31 -0.59 -6.09 -6.48
C LEU A 31 0.46 -7.13 -6.08
N ALA A 32 1.70 -6.96 -6.54
CA ALA A 32 2.83 -7.83 -6.16
C ALA A 32 3.07 -7.82 -4.63
N GLN A 33 2.93 -6.66 -3.97
CA GLN A 33 3.01 -6.56 -2.51
C GLN A 33 1.86 -7.29 -1.79
N TRP A 34 0.65 -7.27 -2.36
CA TRP A 34 -0.48 -8.04 -1.84
C TRP A 34 -0.15 -9.53 -1.84
N ARG A 35 0.23 -10.04 -3.02
CA ARG A 35 0.61 -11.45 -3.22
C ARG A 35 1.72 -11.88 -2.28
N SER A 36 2.87 -11.22 -2.35
CA SER A 36 4.05 -11.55 -1.53
C SER A 36 3.76 -11.56 -0.03
N THR A 37 2.95 -10.61 0.47
CA THR A 37 2.62 -10.56 1.90
C THR A 37 1.71 -11.72 2.33
N LEU A 38 0.73 -12.07 1.50
CA LEU A 38 -0.17 -13.21 1.78
C LEU A 38 0.59 -14.53 1.70
N GLU A 39 1.43 -14.72 0.68
CA GLU A 39 2.27 -15.92 0.52
C GLU A 39 3.26 -16.09 1.69
N THR A 40 3.89 -14.99 2.13
CA THR A 40 4.91 -15.06 3.18
C THR A 40 4.32 -15.33 4.55
N TYR A 41 3.19 -14.73 4.89
CA TYR A 41 2.70 -14.73 6.27
C TYR A 41 1.39 -15.51 6.47
N ALA A 42 0.49 -15.53 5.49
CA ALA A 42 -0.82 -16.17 5.66
C ALA A 42 -0.83 -17.61 5.11
N TYR A 43 -0.29 -17.85 3.92
CA TYR A 43 -0.34 -19.17 3.28
C TYR A 43 0.28 -20.31 4.09
N PRO A 44 1.40 -20.13 4.82
CA PRO A 44 1.94 -21.20 5.65
C PRO A 44 0.96 -21.72 6.71
N PHE A 45 0.03 -20.89 7.16
CA PHE A 45 -0.93 -21.23 8.23
C PHE A 45 -2.31 -21.60 7.69
N ILE A 46 -2.85 -20.81 6.77
CA ILE A 46 -4.25 -20.93 6.32
C ILE A 46 -4.40 -21.12 4.81
N GLY A 47 -3.32 -21.10 4.02
CA GLY A 47 -3.41 -21.16 2.55
C GLY A 47 -4.18 -22.37 2.03
N LYS A 48 -3.96 -23.54 2.60
CA LYS A 48 -4.61 -24.80 2.23
C LYS A 48 -5.92 -25.08 3.01
N LYS A 49 -6.22 -24.24 4.00
CA LYS A 49 -7.41 -24.40 4.82
C LYS A 49 -8.64 -23.93 4.05
N ALA A 50 -9.78 -24.64 4.20
CA ALA A 50 -11.04 -24.16 3.65
C ALA A 50 -11.36 -22.78 4.26
N VAL A 51 -11.72 -21.81 3.42
CA VAL A 51 -11.98 -20.44 3.89
C VAL A 51 -13.08 -20.41 4.96
N SER A 52 -14.07 -21.28 4.86
CA SER A 52 -15.15 -21.44 5.84
C SER A 52 -14.70 -21.94 7.22
N GLU A 53 -13.50 -22.49 7.34
CA GLU A 53 -12.97 -23.06 8.58
C GLU A 53 -11.95 -22.12 9.26
N ILE A 54 -11.71 -20.93 8.71
CA ILE A 54 -10.77 -19.95 9.27
C ILE A 54 -11.39 -19.30 10.50
N THR A 55 -10.62 -19.32 11.58
CA THR A 55 -11.04 -18.80 12.88
C THR A 55 -10.18 -17.64 13.38
N LYS A 56 -10.61 -16.95 14.43
CA LYS A 56 -9.78 -15.93 15.12
C LYS A 56 -8.46 -16.49 15.63
N VAL A 57 -8.42 -17.76 16.03
CA VAL A 57 -7.21 -18.41 16.53
C VAL A 57 -6.17 -18.51 15.42
N ASP A 58 -6.59 -18.88 14.21
CA ASP A 58 -5.69 -18.91 13.06
C ASP A 58 -5.09 -17.54 12.77
N LEU A 59 -5.90 -16.48 12.87
CA LEU A 59 -5.45 -15.12 12.61
C LEU A 59 -4.49 -14.60 13.68
N LEU A 60 -4.74 -14.91 14.95
CA LEU A 60 -3.82 -14.58 16.03
C LEU A 60 -2.48 -15.29 15.86
N ALA A 61 -2.49 -16.57 15.50
CA ALA A 61 -1.25 -17.31 15.21
C ALA A 61 -0.40 -16.67 14.09
N ILE A 62 -1.05 -16.03 13.11
CA ILE A 62 -0.36 -15.30 12.03
C ILE A 62 0.12 -13.92 12.50
N LEU A 63 -0.73 -13.19 13.23
CA LEU A 63 -0.51 -11.78 13.47
C LEU A 63 0.33 -11.51 14.73
N GLU A 64 0.14 -12.23 15.82
CA GLU A 64 0.84 -11.99 17.09
C GLU A 64 2.37 -11.98 16.96
N PRO A 65 3.02 -12.93 16.24
CA PRO A 65 4.47 -12.95 16.13
C PRO A 65 5.07 -11.70 15.48
N ILE A 66 4.29 -11.01 14.65
CA ILE A 66 4.75 -9.83 13.91
C ILE A 66 4.07 -8.52 14.34
N TRP A 67 3.09 -8.59 15.26
CA TRP A 67 2.28 -7.43 15.62
C TRP A 67 3.08 -6.32 16.27
N LEU A 68 3.99 -6.66 17.17
CA LEU A 68 4.81 -5.69 17.88
C LEU A 68 6.07 -5.28 17.12
N THR A 69 6.62 -6.17 16.30
CA THR A 69 7.92 -5.98 15.62
C THR A 69 7.78 -5.41 14.20
N LYS A 70 6.71 -5.77 13.49
CA LYS A 70 6.41 -5.35 12.11
C LYS A 70 4.98 -4.85 12.00
N ASN A 71 4.58 -3.95 12.87
CA ASN A 71 3.19 -3.54 13.07
C ASN A 71 2.50 -3.07 11.78
N GLU A 72 3.15 -2.26 10.96
CA GLU A 72 2.62 -1.80 9.68
C GLU A 72 2.33 -2.98 8.72
N THR A 73 3.25 -3.94 8.65
CA THR A 73 3.07 -5.16 7.84
C THR A 73 1.92 -6.00 8.37
N ALA A 74 1.86 -6.21 9.69
CA ALA A 74 0.82 -6.98 10.34
C ALA A 74 -0.57 -6.35 10.15
N SER A 75 -0.68 -5.03 10.29
CA SER A 75 -1.92 -4.29 10.08
C SER A 75 -2.41 -4.39 8.63
N ARG A 76 -1.50 -4.25 7.66
CA ARG A 76 -1.82 -4.41 6.23
C ARG A 76 -2.20 -5.85 5.89
N LEU A 77 -1.47 -6.83 6.44
CA LEU A 77 -1.77 -8.25 6.27
C LEU A 77 -3.16 -8.58 6.79
N ARG A 78 -3.50 -8.13 8.00
CA ARG A 78 -4.84 -8.29 8.57
C ARG A 78 -5.92 -7.76 7.62
N GLY A 79 -5.76 -6.52 7.13
CA GLY A 79 -6.73 -5.92 6.20
C GLY A 79 -6.84 -6.66 4.86
N ARG A 80 -5.75 -7.29 4.39
CA ARG A 80 -5.76 -8.13 3.19
C ARG A 80 -6.52 -9.43 3.42
N ILE A 81 -6.29 -10.09 4.56
CA ILE A 81 -7.03 -11.29 4.96
C ILE A 81 -8.53 -10.96 5.12
N GLU A 82 -8.84 -9.83 5.78
CA GLU A 82 -10.22 -9.33 5.91
C GLU A 82 -10.90 -9.20 4.55
N THR A 83 -10.24 -8.57 3.58
CA THR A 83 -10.77 -8.42 2.22
C THR A 83 -11.02 -9.77 1.53
N VAL A 84 -10.13 -10.74 1.70
CA VAL A 84 -10.31 -12.09 1.10
C VAL A 84 -11.49 -12.81 1.72
N ILE A 85 -11.65 -12.74 3.04
CA ILE A 85 -12.79 -13.37 3.72
C ILE A 85 -14.11 -12.64 3.39
N ASP A 86 -14.10 -11.31 3.25
CA ASP A 86 -15.29 -10.56 2.80
C ASP A 86 -15.68 -10.94 1.37
N TYR A 87 -14.71 -11.14 0.47
CA TYR A 87 -14.95 -11.69 -0.85
C TYR A 87 -15.57 -13.10 -0.78
N ALA A 88 -15.01 -13.97 0.06
CA ALA A 88 -15.54 -15.31 0.27
C ALA A 88 -16.97 -15.30 0.83
N LYS A 89 -17.31 -14.34 1.69
CA LYS A 89 -18.69 -14.12 2.16
C LYS A 89 -19.60 -13.69 1.03
N ALA A 90 -19.19 -12.75 0.20
CA ALA A 90 -19.97 -12.28 -0.96
C ALA A 90 -20.22 -13.40 -1.99
N LYS A 91 -19.30 -14.38 -2.07
CA LYS A 91 -19.41 -15.59 -2.90
C LYS A 91 -20.09 -16.76 -2.19
N GLU A 92 -20.57 -16.55 -0.98
CA GLU A 92 -21.21 -17.58 -0.16
C GLU A 92 -20.31 -18.79 0.19
N TYR A 93 -18.97 -18.60 0.16
CA TYR A 93 -17.98 -19.60 0.59
C TYR A 93 -17.71 -19.54 2.09
N PHE A 94 -18.13 -18.46 2.77
CA PHE A 94 -17.95 -18.21 4.20
C PHE A 94 -19.25 -17.70 4.82
N GLU A 95 -19.62 -18.25 5.98
CA GLU A 95 -20.78 -17.82 6.76
C GLU A 95 -20.36 -17.22 8.11
N GLY A 96 -21.16 -16.32 8.63
CA GLY A 96 -20.92 -15.68 9.93
C GLY A 96 -20.09 -14.42 9.84
N ASP A 97 -19.54 -13.98 10.98
CA ASP A 97 -18.74 -12.76 11.07
C ASP A 97 -17.32 -12.99 10.59
N ASN A 98 -16.76 -11.98 9.91
CA ASN A 98 -15.38 -12.04 9.43
C ASN A 98 -14.39 -12.03 10.61
N PRO A 99 -13.65 -13.14 10.85
CA PRO A 99 -12.73 -13.22 11.99
C PRO A 99 -11.55 -12.26 11.89
N ALA A 100 -11.25 -11.73 10.69
CA ALA A 100 -10.20 -10.72 10.47
C ALA A 100 -10.67 -9.29 10.70
N ALA A 101 -11.96 -9.06 10.95
CA ALA A 101 -12.49 -7.74 11.22
C ALA A 101 -11.81 -7.11 12.44
N TRP A 102 -11.34 -5.86 12.27
CA TRP A 102 -10.70 -5.15 13.38
C TRP A 102 -11.70 -4.82 14.49
N LYS A 103 -12.80 -4.16 14.09
CA LYS A 103 -13.82 -3.71 15.03
C LYS A 103 -14.69 -4.91 15.46
N GLY A 104 -14.79 -5.12 16.75
CA GLY A 104 -15.61 -6.20 17.32
C GLY A 104 -14.90 -7.57 17.39
N MET A 105 -13.85 -7.83 16.60
CA MET A 105 -13.18 -9.13 16.56
C MET A 105 -11.73 -9.06 17.11
N LEU A 106 -10.81 -8.39 16.45
CA LEU A 106 -9.40 -8.41 16.82
C LEU A 106 -8.97 -7.23 17.72
N LYS A 107 -9.71 -6.12 17.72
CA LYS A 107 -9.41 -4.94 18.55
C LYS A 107 -9.29 -5.23 20.05
N PRO A 108 -10.10 -6.11 20.67
CA PRO A 108 -9.94 -6.49 22.07
C PRO A 108 -8.73 -7.38 22.36
N LEU A 109 -8.18 -8.04 21.33
CA LEU A 109 -7.15 -9.07 21.45
C LEU A 109 -5.76 -8.57 21.11
N LEU A 110 -5.66 -7.53 20.28
CA LEU A 110 -4.39 -6.98 19.80
C LEU A 110 -4.27 -5.49 20.18
N PRO A 111 -3.08 -5.02 20.61
CA PRO A 111 -2.86 -3.60 20.85
C PRO A 111 -3.15 -2.75 19.62
N GLN A 112 -3.67 -1.54 19.84
CA GLN A 112 -3.93 -0.63 18.71
C GLN A 112 -2.64 -0.31 17.96
N PRO A 113 -2.61 -0.40 16.62
CA PRO A 113 -1.43 -0.15 15.81
C PRO A 113 -0.75 1.20 16.12
N SER A 114 -1.53 2.26 16.28
CA SER A 114 -1.03 3.60 16.62
C SER A 114 -0.36 3.72 17.99
N LYS A 115 -0.61 2.77 18.90
CA LYS A 115 0.04 2.70 20.21
C LYS A 115 1.29 1.82 20.22
N VAL A 116 1.38 0.89 19.25
CA VAL A 116 2.54 0.00 19.11
C VAL A 116 3.68 0.70 18.39
N GLN A 117 3.38 1.41 17.31
CA GLN A 117 4.37 2.11 16.51
C GLN A 117 4.10 3.60 16.54
N ILE A 118 4.96 4.33 17.26
CA ILE A 118 4.98 5.79 17.19
C ILE A 118 5.69 6.16 15.88
N THR A 119 4.96 6.75 14.96
CA THR A 119 5.53 7.28 13.72
C THR A 119 6.49 8.43 14.06
N LYS A 120 7.80 8.18 13.92
CA LYS A 120 8.80 9.26 13.98
C LYS A 120 8.91 9.89 12.59
N HIS A 121 8.88 11.21 12.55
CA HIS A 121 9.18 11.93 11.31
C HIS A 121 10.62 11.68 10.89
N HIS A 122 10.85 11.59 9.58
CA HIS A 122 12.22 11.56 9.06
C HIS A 122 12.92 12.87 9.38
N ALA A 123 14.25 12.81 9.53
CA ALA A 123 15.06 14.02 9.63
C ALA A 123 14.87 14.89 8.38
N ALA A 124 14.67 16.16 8.60
CA ALA A 124 14.51 17.14 7.52
C ALA A 124 15.54 18.25 7.68
N LEU A 125 16.01 18.78 6.54
CA LEU A 125 16.86 19.96 6.56
C LEU A 125 16.06 21.16 7.12
N PRO A 126 16.57 21.88 8.14
CA PRO A 126 15.93 23.09 8.61
C PRO A 126 15.76 24.12 7.49
N TYR A 127 14.63 24.81 7.47
CA TYR A 127 14.30 25.77 6.40
C TYR A 127 15.37 26.86 6.23
N ASN A 128 15.93 27.37 7.31
CA ASN A 128 17.00 28.39 7.30
C ASN A 128 18.32 27.90 6.68
N GLN A 129 18.49 26.59 6.48
CA GLN A 129 19.68 26.01 5.85
C GLN A 129 19.47 25.71 4.35
N ILE A 130 18.25 25.90 3.82
CA ILE A 130 17.95 25.55 2.44
C ILE A 130 18.78 26.38 1.44
N GLY A 131 19.04 27.64 1.74
CA GLY A 131 19.82 28.53 0.88
C GLY A 131 21.29 28.06 0.70
N SER A 132 21.97 27.71 1.79
CA SER A 132 23.35 27.16 1.72
C SER A 132 23.39 25.81 1.02
N PHE A 133 22.43 24.94 1.33
CA PHE A 133 22.30 23.65 0.66
C PHE A 133 22.10 23.79 -0.86
N MET A 134 21.24 24.71 -1.30
CA MET A 134 21.00 24.97 -2.73
C MET A 134 22.26 25.49 -3.44
N LYS A 135 23.06 26.32 -2.76
CA LYS A 135 24.33 26.78 -3.29
C LYS A 135 25.29 25.61 -3.54
N GLU A 136 25.51 24.78 -2.55
CA GLU A 136 26.35 23.57 -2.66
C GLU A 136 25.82 22.59 -3.72
N LEU A 137 24.49 22.41 -3.78
CA LEU A 137 23.87 21.54 -4.77
C LEU A 137 24.12 21.96 -6.20
N ARG A 138 24.14 23.27 -6.45
CA ARG A 138 24.41 23.85 -7.77
C ARG A 138 25.86 23.68 -8.24
N GLU A 139 26.80 23.53 -7.32
CA GLU A 139 28.21 23.26 -7.63
C GLU A 139 28.42 21.78 -8.06
N ARG A 140 27.50 20.90 -7.78
CA ARG A 140 27.58 19.47 -8.15
C ARG A 140 27.21 19.27 -9.62
N SER A 141 27.99 18.48 -10.32
CA SER A 141 27.72 18.06 -11.70
C SER A 141 26.78 16.87 -11.78
N GLY A 142 26.12 16.69 -12.92
CA GLY A 142 25.27 15.55 -13.24
C GLY A 142 23.77 15.82 -13.15
N VAL A 143 22.97 14.84 -13.56
CA VAL A 143 21.51 14.96 -13.65
C VAL A 143 20.83 14.92 -12.27
N SER A 144 21.35 14.11 -11.35
CA SER A 144 20.72 13.92 -10.03
C SER A 144 20.66 15.23 -9.20
N PRO A 145 21.73 16.05 -9.11
CA PRO A 145 21.64 17.35 -8.45
C PRO A 145 20.61 18.29 -9.10
N ARG A 146 20.52 18.32 -10.43
CA ARG A 146 19.54 19.14 -11.16
C ARG A 146 18.11 18.67 -10.89
N ALA A 147 17.88 17.35 -10.89
CA ALA A 147 16.59 16.78 -10.55
C ALA A 147 16.19 17.09 -9.10
N LEU A 148 17.14 17.07 -8.15
CA LEU A 148 16.87 17.43 -6.77
C LEU A 148 16.57 18.94 -6.63
N GLU A 149 17.33 19.80 -7.29
CA GLU A 149 17.05 21.24 -7.35
C GLU A 149 15.64 21.51 -7.88
N PHE A 150 15.29 20.87 -8.99
CA PHE A 150 13.95 20.96 -9.59
C PHE A 150 12.85 20.46 -8.63
N ALA A 151 13.10 19.34 -7.93
CA ALA A 151 12.17 18.83 -6.92
C ALA A 151 11.95 19.81 -5.76
N ILE A 152 13.01 20.47 -5.29
CA ILE A 152 12.92 21.45 -4.20
C ILE A 152 12.15 22.70 -4.65
N LEU A 153 12.45 23.22 -5.83
CA LEU A 153 11.84 24.45 -6.35
C LEU A 153 10.35 24.25 -6.68
N THR A 154 9.98 23.07 -7.18
CA THR A 154 8.60 22.79 -7.60
C THR A 154 7.76 22.09 -6.52
N ALA A 155 8.38 21.60 -5.44
CA ALA A 155 7.75 20.73 -4.43
C ALA A 155 7.04 19.49 -5.02
N ALA A 156 7.41 19.07 -6.25
CA ALA A 156 6.80 17.96 -6.95
C ALA A 156 7.33 16.61 -6.45
N ARG A 157 6.57 15.55 -6.69
CA ARG A 157 6.96 14.20 -6.26
C ARG A 157 8.10 13.65 -7.13
N SER A 158 8.94 12.81 -6.54
CA SER A 158 10.08 12.21 -7.25
C SER A 158 9.70 11.50 -8.55
N GLY A 159 8.52 10.88 -8.60
CA GLY A 159 8.00 10.24 -9.82
C GLY A 159 7.61 11.26 -10.91
N GLU A 160 7.09 12.40 -10.51
CA GLU A 160 6.72 13.49 -11.39
C GLU A 160 7.99 14.13 -12.01
N ILE A 161 9.00 14.39 -11.18
CA ILE A 161 10.30 14.92 -11.62
C ILE A 161 11.00 13.97 -12.61
N ARG A 162 11.11 12.68 -12.25
CA ARG A 162 11.83 11.69 -13.08
C ARG A 162 11.17 11.41 -14.43
N GLY A 163 9.89 11.66 -14.54
CA GLY A 163 9.14 11.50 -15.78
C GLY A 163 8.80 12.84 -16.45
N ALA A 164 9.40 13.96 -16.04
CA ALA A 164 9.15 15.27 -16.66
C ALA A 164 9.66 15.29 -18.11
N GLU A 165 8.86 15.84 -18.99
CA GLU A 165 9.16 16.02 -20.41
C GLU A 165 9.15 17.50 -20.77
N TRP A 166 9.99 17.90 -21.70
CA TRP A 166 10.05 19.30 -22.16
C TRP A 166 8.73 19.80 -22.76
N SER A 167 7.96 18.91 -23.34
CA SER A 167 6.61 19.19 -23.86
C SER A 167 5.60 19.67 -22.81
N GLU A 168 5.90 19.42 -21.52
CA GLU A 168 5.08 19.82 -20.38
C GLU A 168 5.45 21.21 -19.83
N ILE A 169 6.58 21.78 -20.29
CA ILE A 169 7.15 23.01 -19.74
C ILE A 169 6.92 24.16 -20.71
N ASP A 170 6.10 25.10 -20.29
CA ASP A 170 5.91 26.39 -20.96
C ASP A 170 6.86 27.44 -20.33
N LEU A 171 7.97 27.76 -21.05
CA LEU A 171 8.95 28.72 -20.56
C LEU A 171 8.42 30.15 -20.65
N GLU A 172 7.57 30.50 -21.60
CA GLU A 172 7.00 31.84 -21.76
C GLU A 172 5.95 32.06 -20.67
N GLY A 173 5.03 31.10 -20.49
CA GLY A 173 4.02 31.08 -19.44
C GLY A 173 4.56 30.72 -18.06
N LYS A 174 5.86 30.38 -17.94
CA LYS A 174 6.53 29.99 -16.68
C LYS A 174 5.77 28.93 -15.91
N THR A 175 5.28 27.91 -16.61
CA THR A 175 4.40 26.91 -16.03
C THR A 175 4.83 25.51 -16.47
N TRP A 176 4.93 24.60 -15.53
CA TRP A 176 5.04 23.17 -15.80
C TRP A 176 3.69 22.49 -15.60
N THR A 177 3.14 21.90 -16.64
CA THR A 177 1.85 21.21 -16.61
C THR A 177 2.05 19.70 -16.59
N ILE A 178 1.80 19.07 -15.43
CA ILE A 178 1.92 17.63 -15.26
C ILE A 178 0.58 16.98 -15.68
N PRO A 179 0.56 16.11 -16.71
CA PRO A 179 -0.69 15.54 -17.21
C PRO A 179 -1.35 14.59 -16.19
N ALA A 180 -2.67 14.52 -16.22
CA ALA A 180 -3.50 13.72 -15.33
C ALA A 180 -3.09 12.23 -15.31
N SER A 181 -2.57 11.69 -16.42
CA SER A 181 -2.12 10.30 -16.52
C SER A 181 -0.93 9.96 -15.60
N ARG A 182 -0.10 10.96 -15.25
CA ARG A 182 1.04 10.82 -14.35
C ARG A 182 0.71 11.18 -12.90
N MET A 183 -0.43 11.79 -12.67
CA MET A 183 -0.85 12.23 -11.35
C MET A 183 -1.58 11.12 -10.59
N LYS A 184 -1.25 10.98 -9.29
CA LYS A 184 -1.93 10.03 -8.40
C LYS A 184 -3.43 10.31 -8.27
N ALA A 185 -3.81 11.59 -8.33
CA ALA A 185 -5.21 12.04 -8.23
C ALA A 185 -5.95 12.05 -9.57
N THR A 186 -5.32 11.60 -10.67
CA THR A 186 -5.89 11.62 -12.04
C THR A 186 -6.43 12.98 -12.47
N LYS A 187 -5.84 14.06 -11.95
CA LYS A 187 -6.11 15.44 -12.34
C LYS A 187 -4.80 16.11 -12.75
N GLU A 188 -4.86 16.91 -13.82
CA GLU A 188 -3.76 17.77 -14.24
C GLU A 188 -3.29 18.65 -13.09
N HIS A 189 -1.97 18.84 -12.97
CA HIS A 189 -1.37 19.70 -11.96
C HIS A 189 -0.45 20.71 -12.63
N ARG A 190 -0.66 21.98 -12.33
CA ARG A 190 0.15 23.09 -12.82
C ARG A 190 1.06 23.60 -11.71
N VAL A 191 2.32 23.71 -12.01
CA VAL A 191 3.38 24.23 -11.15
C VAL A 191 3.89 25.52 -11.79
N PRO A 192 3.81 26.66 -11.08
CA PRO A 192 4.33 27.95 -11.55
C PRO A 192 5.86 28.00 -11.52
#